data_e1552aadbbef9e899493936c0e7dcac9
#
_entry.id   e1552aadbbef9e899493936c0e7dcac9
#
_cell.length_a   1.000
_cell.length_b   1.000
_cell.length_c   1.000
_cell.angle_alpha   90.00
_cell.angle_beta   90.00
_cell.angle_gamma   90.00
#
_symmetry.space_group_name_H-M   'P 1'
#
loop_
_entity.id
_entity.type
_entity.pdbx_description
1 polymer ?
#
loop_
_entity_poly.entity_id
_entity_poly.type
_entity_poly.pdbx_seq_one_letter_code
_entity_poly.pdbx_strand_id
1 'polypeptide(L)'
;MKFRRSQDFYIVSLIELNCNDSTSIQTQWILKNNSNVILFDSQIETTFSELFIPTRKLPFGIFELELTINLNKYPSLNHSSSVYVEITPSDIIVYLFQSRSSMITSGFEQDLKLDPGTYSVDPDEVSFDSKVSFQLILTLDFSSNS
;
A
#
# COMPACT_ATOMS: atom_id res chain seq x y z
N MET A 1 -5.71 8.60 7.53
CA MET A 1 -4.84 8.65 6.33
C MET A 1 -5.20 7.50 5.41
N LYS A 2 -4.92 7.61 4.08
CA LYS A 2 -5.29 6.58 3.10
C LYS A 2 -4.08 6.25 2.24
N PHE A 3 -3.78 4.95 2.10
CA PHE A 3 -2.64 4.43 1.33
C PHE A 3 -3.09 3.28 0.44
N ARG A 4 -2.43 3.10 -0.71
CA ARG A 4 -2.62 1.93 -1.57
C ARG A 4 -1.75 0.78 -1.06
N ARG A 5 -2.25 -0.46 -1.14
CA ARG A 5 -1.51 -1.63 -0.65
C ARG A 5 -0.18 -1.83 -1.37
N SER A 6 -0.09 -1.44 -2.63
CA SER A 6 1.14 -1.51 -3.43
C SER A 6 2.18 -0.44 -3.09
N GLN A 7 1.86 0.51 -2.20
CA GLN A 7 2.76 1.60 -1.82
C GLN A 7 3.31 1.36 -0.42
N ASP A 8 4.60 1.65 -0.23
CA ASP A 8 5.20 1.83 1.08
C ASP A 8 4.83 3.20 1.66
N PHE A 9 4.85 3.31 2.98
CA PHE A 9 4.58 4.57 3.63
C PHE A 9 5.24 4.67 5.01
N TYR A 10 5.36 5.92 5.47
CA TYR A 10 5.92 6.26 6.77
C TYR A 10 4.89 6.96 7.63
N ILE A 11 4.90 6.65 8.91
CA ILE A 11 4.20 7.41 9.95
C ILE A 11 5.27 8.00 10.85
N VAL A 12 5.37 9.33 10.86
CA VAL A 12 6.35 10.05 11.67
C VAL A 12 5.64 10.64 12.89
N SER A 13 6.15 10.39 14.08
CA SER A 13 5.67 11.01 15.30
C SER A 13 6.54 12.19 15.70
N LEU A 14 5.90 13.26 16.18
CA LEU A 14 6.58 14.36 16.87
C LEU A 14 6.46 14.13 18.37
N ILE A 15 7.59 13.92 19.03
CA ILE A 15 7.66 13.69 20.48
C ILE A 15 8.30 14.91 21.14
N GLU A 16 7.51 15.63 21.93
CA GLU A 16 7.98 16.78 22.72
C GLU A 16 8.01 16.39 24.20
N LEU A 17 9.18 16.48 24.80
CA LEU A 17 9.38 16.19 26.22
C LEU A 17 9.63 17.50 26.97
N ASN A 18 8.68 17.90 27.79
CA ASN A 18 8.81 19.05 28.70
C ASN A 18 9.36 18.60 30.07
N CYS A 19 10.58 18.09 30.08
CA CYS A 19 11.27 17.71 31.32
C CYS A 19 12.68 18.31 31.36
N ASN A 20 13.10 18.72 32.56
CA ASN A 20 14.40 19.34 32.76
C ASN A 20 15.57 18.32 32.83
N ASP A 21 15.26 17.03 32.84
CA ASP A 21 16.22 15.93 32.89
C ASP A 21 16.36 15.28 31.50
N SER A 22 17.60 14.94 31.13
CA SER A 22 17.85 14.07 29.97
C SER A 22 17.40 12.64 30.27
N THR A 23 16.13 12.36 29.96
CA THR A 23 15.52 11.06 30.19
C THR A 23 15.47 10.30 28.87
N SER A 24 16.00 9.07 28.84
CA SER A 24 15.83 8.20 27.69
C SER A 24 14.39 7.69 27.60
N ILE A 25 13.87 7.66 26.39
CA ILE A 25 12.54 7.15 26.08
C ILE A 25 12.62 5.81 25.36
N GLN A 26 11.61 5.00 25.54
CA GLN A 26 11.34 3.81 24.72
C GLN A 26 10.03 4.04 23.98
N THR A 27 10.04 3.75 22.71
CA THR A 27 8.88 3.83 21.81
C THR A 27 8.48 2.44 21.36
N GLN A 28 7.18 2.22 21.22
CA GLN A 28 6.62 0.96 20.72
C GLN A 28 5.38 1.23 19.90
N TRP A 29 5.38 0.80 18.65
CA TRP A 29 4.20 0.79 17.80
C TRP A 29 3.38 -0.49 17.99
N ILE A 30 2.07 -0.32 18.02
CA ILE A 30 1.08 -1.40 18.12
C ILE A 30 0.08 -1.23 16.97
N LEU A 31 -0.20 -2.34 16.28
CA LEU A 31 -1.20 -2.40 15.22
C LEU A 31 -2.50 -2.96 15.78
N LYS A 32 -3.62 -2.29 15.51
CA LYS A 32 -4.95 -2.75 15.93
C LYS A 32 -5.92 -2.76 14.75
N ASN A 33 -6.81 -3.74 14.74
CA ASN A 33 -7.98 -3.78 13.86
C ASN A 33 -9.22 -4.05 14.71
N ASN A 34 -10.22 -3.17 14.66
CA ASN A 34 -11.43 -3.25 15.49
C ASN A 34 -11.10 -3.49 16.98
N SER A 35 -10.15 -2.73 17.52
CA SER A 35 -9.64 -2.80 18.91
C SER A 35 -8.85 -4.08 19.25
N ASN A 36 -8.70 -5.03 18.33
CA ASN A 36 -7.86 -6.19 18.51
C ASN A 36 -6.42 -5.90 18.10
N VAL A 37 -5.48 -6.25 18.97
CA VAL A 37 -4.04 -6.13 18.65
C VAL A 37 -3.68 -7.19 17.61
N ILE A 38 -3.00 -6.76 16.57
CA ILE A 38 -2.46 -7.61 15.50
C ILE A 38 -0.93 -7.52 15.56
N LEU A 39 -0.26 -8.61 15.34
CA LEU A 39 1.21 -8.61 15.25
C LEU A 39 1.65 -8.02 13.91
N PHE A 40 2.61 -7.12 13.95
CA PHE A 40 3.33 -6.71 12.76
C PHE A 40 4.12 -7.87 12.16
N ASP A 41 4.36 -7.82 10.86
CA ASP A 41 5.34 -8.68 10.21
C ASP A 41 6.72 -8.46 10.90
N SER A 42 7.47 -9.54 11.11
CA SER A 42 8.78 -9.50 11.80
C SER A 42 9.83 -8.62 11.12
N GLN A 43 9.58 -8.21 9.88
CA GLN A 43 10.46 -7.29 9.15
C GLN A 43 10.17 -5.81 9.42
N ILE A 44 9.09 -5.50 10.15
CA ILE A 44 8.70 -4.13 10.49
C ILE A 44 9.29 -3.78 11.86
N GLU A 45 10.17 -2.79 11.88
CA GLU A 45 10.75 -2.29 13.12
C GLU A 45 9.75 -1.35 13.82
N THR A 46 9.41 -1.66 15.07
CA THR A 46 8.33 -1.00 15.82
C THR A 46 8.81 -0.18 17.00
N THR A 47 10.13 -0.08 17.21
CA THR A 47 10.73 0.57 18.39
C THR A 47 11.24 1.99 18.12
N PHE A 48 11.14 2.47 16.89
CA PHE A 48 11.52 3.83 16.52
C PHE A 48 10.33 4.81 16.64
N SER A 49 10.63 6.11 16.67
CA SER A 49 9.62 7.18 16.59
C SER A 49 8.96 7.26 15.21
N GLU A 50 9.59 6.69 14.21
CA GLU A 50 9.10 6.57 12.84
C GLU A 50 8.77 5.11 12.54
N LEU A 51 7.59 4.88 11.96
CA LEU A 51 7.13 3.56 11.54
C LEU A 51 7.14 3.48 10.02
N PHE A 52 7.94 2.58 9.47
CA PHE A 52 7.97 2.26 8.05
C PHE A 52 7.13 1.01 7.78
N ILE A 53 6.15 1.12 6.88
CA ILE A 53 5.33 -0.01 6.43
C ILE A 53 5.66 -0.29 4.96
N PRO A 54 6.34 -1.42 4.67
CA PRO A 54 6.62 -1.83 3.30
C PRO A 54 5.36 -2.19 2.53
N THR A 55 5.46 -2.17 1.20
CA THR A 55 4.38 -2.59 0.29
C THR A 55 3.82 -3.96 0.66
N ARG A 56 2.50 -4.12 0.56
CA ARG A 56 1.76 -5.40 0.73
C ARG A 56 1.84 -6.03 2.12
N LYS A 57 2.45 -5.36 3.11
CA LYS A 57 2.58 -5.91 4.47
C LYS A 57 1.31 -5.79 5.30
N LEU A 58 0.41 -4.87 4.95
CA LEU A 58 -0.91 -4.81 5.58
C LEU A 58 -2.00 -5.30 4.61
N PRO A 59 -2.99 -6.04 5.09
CA PRO A 59 -4.17 -6.40 4.32
C PRO A 59 -5.04 -5.16 4.05
N PHE A 60 -6.05 -5.30 3.19
CA PHE A 60 -7.04 -4.25 2.99
C PHE A 60 -7.85 -4.01 4.26
N GLY A 61 -8.18 -2.76 4.53
CA GLY A 61 -9.01 -2.41 5.69
C GLY A 61 -8.55 -1.15 6.41
N ILE A 62 -9.17 -0.91 7.56
CA ILE A 62 -8.84 0.22 8.42
C ILE A 62 -8.11 -0.29 9.66
N PHE A 63 -6.97 0.32 9.93
CA PHE A 63 -6.11 -0.03 11.06
C PHE A 63 -5.87 1.19 11.93
N GLU A 64 -5.75 0.95 13.22
CA GLU A 64 -5.24 1.90 14.19
C GLU A 64 -3.77 1.58 14.46
N LEU A 65 -2.90 2.56 14.26
CA LEU A 65 -1.49 2.51 14.62
C LEU A 65 -1.31 3.34 15.87
N GLU A 66 -1.00 2.68 16.98
CA GLU A 66 -0.80 3.33 18.28
C GLU A 66 0.70 3.35 18.62
N LEU A 67 1.22 4.53 18.89
CA LEU A 67 2.55 4.72 19.44
C LEU A 67 2.47 4.86 20.96
N THR A 68 3.14 4.00 21.68
CA THR A 68 3.31 4.11 23.13
C THR A 68 4.74 4.57 23.46
N ILE A 69 4.84 5.52 24.35
CA ILE A 69 6.11 6.09 24.83
C ILE A 69 6.22 5.83 26.33
N ASN A 70 7.33 5.24 26.74
CA ASN A 70 7.66 5.00 28.13
C ASN A 70 8.94 5.75 28.49
N LEU A 71 8.97 6.31 29.69
CA LEU A 71 10.18 6.93 30.25
C LEU A 71 10.97 5.89 31.04
N ASN A 72 12.23 5.64 30.66
CA ASN A 72 13.05 4.60 31.32
C ASN A 72 13.25 4.87 32.81
N LYS A 73 13.39 6.13 33.20
CA LYS A 73 13.60 6.53 34.61
C LYS A 73 12.29 6.46 35.42
N TYR A 74 11.14 6.58 34.77
CA TYR A 74 9.81 6.62 35.38
C TYR A 74 8.84 5.72 34.60
N PRO A 75 8.91 4.38 34.74
CA PRO A 75 8.10 3.45 33.94
C PRO A 75 6.58 3.59 34.14
N SER A 76 6.16 4.20 35.27
CA SER A 76 4.73 4.51 35.50
C SER A 76 4.21 5.67 34.67
N LEU A 77 5.11 6.48 34.08
CA LEU A 77 4.75 7.57 33.18
C LEU A 77 4.86 7.06 31.75
N ASN A 78 3.71 6.77 31.18
CA ASN A 78 3.56 6.42 29.79
C ASN A 78 2.54 7.31 29.11
N HIS A 79 2.65 7.46 27.82
CA HIS A 79 1.70 8.15 26.98
C HIS A 79 1.53 7.40 25.67
N SER A 80 0.31 7.36 25.16
CA SER A 80 0.04 6.80 23.85
C SER A 80 -0.76 7.76 22.97
N SER A 81 -0.51 7.67 21.69
CA SER A 81 -1.25 8.40 20.64
C SER A 81 -1.48 7.49 19.46
N SER A 82 -2.61 7.65 18.79
CA SER A 82 -2.97 6.80 17.68
C SER A 82 -3.34 7.56 16.42
N VAL A 83 -3.18 6.90 15.27
CA VAL A 83 -3.60 7.37 13.97
C VAL A 83 -4.30 6.24 13.23
N TYR A 84 -5.37 6.58 12.49
CA TYR A 84 -6.08 5.63 11.65
C TYR A 84 -5.56 5.69 10.22
N VAL A 85 -5.25 4.51 9.68
CA VAL A 85 -4.82 4.32 8.29
C VAL A 85 -5.81 3.39 7.58
N GLU A 86 -6.19 3.75 6.37
CA GLU A 86 -7.01 2.94 5.47
C GLU A 86 -6.12 2.40 4.35
N ILE A 87 -6.06 1.07 4.22
CA ILE A 87 -5.34 0.39 3.14
C ILE A 87 -6.35 0.01 2.07
N THR A 88 -6.16 0.56 0.87
CA THR A 88 -7.08 0.39 -0.25
C THR A 88 -6.43 -0.37 -1.39
N PRO A 89 -7.25 -1.01 -2.25
CA PRO A 89 -6.75 -1.60 -3.49
C PRO A 89 -6.06 -0.58 -4.39
N SER A 90 -5.05 -1.05 -5.09
CA SER A 90 -4.43 -0.32 -6.19
C SER A 90 -5.20 -0.57 -7.49
N ASP A 91 -5.03 0.32 -8.45
CA ASP A 91 -5.60 0.11 -9.78
C ASP A 91 -4.83 -0.99 -10.51
N ILE A 92 -5.53 -1.87 -11.21
CA ILE A 92 -4.92 -2.87 -12.09
C ILE A 92 -4.32 -2.15 -13.29
N ILE A 93 -3.08 -2.49 -13.64
CA ILE A 93 -2.42 -1.98 -14.83
C ILE A 93 -2.68 -2.96 -15.98
N VAL A 94 -3.51 -2.54 -16.93
CA VAL A 94 -3.91 -3.38 -18.07
C VAL A 94 -2.97 -3.19 -19.23
N TYR A 95 -2.33 -4.28 -19.64
CA TYR A 95 -1.57 -4.35 -20.88
C TYR A 95 -2.23 -5.32 -21.84
N LEU A 96 -2.49 -4.87 -23.07
CA LEU A 96 -3.15 -5.69 -24.08
C LEU A 96 -2.20 -6.70 -24.74
N PHE A 97 -0.91 -6.46 -24.67
CA PHE A 97 0.15 -7.28 -25.29
C PHE A 97 1.53 -7.02 -24.68
N GLN A 98 2.49 -7.86 -25.03
CA GLN A 98 3.81 -7.93 -24.41
C GLN A 98 4.64 -6.63 -24.50
N SER A 99 4.48 -5.84 -25.57
CA SER A 99 5.28 -4.62 -25.78
C SER A 99 4.94 -3.48 -24.82
N ARG A 100 3.85 -3.62 -24.02
CA ARG A 100 3.37 -2.59 -23.09
C ARG A 100 3.16 -1.21 -23.73
N SER A 101 3.00 -1.19 -25.05
CA SER A 101 2.71 0.04 -25.80
C SER A 101 1.26 0.44 -25.64
N SER A 102 1.01 1.72 -25.58
CA SER A 102 -0.37 2.28 -25.55
C SER A 102 -1.01 2.39 -26.95
N MET A 103 -0.24 2.15 -28.01
CA MET A 103 -0.70 2.25 -29.39
C MET A 103 -0.27 1.01 -30.19
N ILE A 104 -1.20 0.45 -30.94
CA ILE A 104 -0.99 -0.67 -31.85
C ILE A 104 -1.32 -0.19 -33.25
N THR A 105 -0.42 -0.51 -34.19
CA THR A 105 -0.70 -0.35 -35.61
C THR A 105 -0.80 -1.75 -36.23
N SER A 106 -1.95 -2.08 -36.78
CA SER A 106 -2.17 -3.33 -37.51
C SER A 106 -2.44 -3.02 -38.96
N GLY A 107 -1.91 -3.84 -39.86
CA GLY A 107 -2.21 -3.74 -41.29
C GLY A 107 -3.64 -4.22 -41.59
N PHE A 108 -4.17 -3.81 -42.74
CA PHE A 108 -5.43 -4.34 -43.26
C PHE A 108 -5.29 -5.87 -43.45
N GLU A 109 -6.30 -6.63 -43.03
CA GLU A 109 -6.32 -8.11 -43.04
C GLU A 109 -5.30 -8.80 -42.12
N GLN A 110 -4.74 -8.09 -41.09
CA GLN A 110 -3.94 -8.72 -40.06
C GLN A 110 -4.75 -8.97 -38.81
N ASP A 111 -4.68 -10.20 -38.31
CA ASP A 111 -5.29 -10.55 -37.02
C ASP A 111 -4.55 -9.86 -35.88
N LEU A 112 -5.29 -9.16 -35.03
CA LEU A 112 -4.77 -8.58 -33.79
C LEU A 112 -5.09 -9.49 -32.61
N LYS A 113 -4.07 -10.15 -32.08
CA LYS A 113 -4.20 -10.98 -30.87
C LYS A 113 -3.97 -10.14 -29.63
N LEU A 114 -4.99 -9.97 -28.81
CA LEU A 114 -4.92 -9.31 -27.52
C LEU A 114 -4.99 -10.35 -26.40
N ASP A 115 -4.08 -10.22 -25.42
CA ASP A 115 -4.03 -11.12 -24.26
C ASP A 115 -3.82 -10.30 -22.98
N PRO A 116 -4.84 -9.56 -22.52
CA PRO A 116 -4.73 -8.76 -21.32
C PRO A 116 -4.53 -9.60 -20.05
N GLY A 117 -5.01 -10.84 -20.05
CA GLY A 117 -4.85 -11.72 -18.89
C GLY A 117 -3.40 -12.09 -18.60
N THR A 118 -2.58 -12.27 -19.64
CA THR A 118 -1.16 -12.63 -19.48
C THR A 118 -0.28 -11.43 -19.17
N TYR A 119 -0.60 -10.24 -19.67
CA TYR A 119 0.31 -9.09 -19.59
C TYR A 119 -0.09 -8.05 -18.55
N SER A 120 -1.31 -8.08 -18.05
CA SER A 120 -1.77 -7.16 -17.01
C SER A 120 -1.11 -7.44 -15.66
N VAL A 121 -0.99 -6.39 -14.84
CA VAL A 121 -0.35 -6.45 -13.53
C VAL A 121 -1.33 -5.97 -12.47
N ASP A 122 -1.51 -6.78 -11.43
CA ASP A 122 -2.09 -6.35 -10.17
C ASP A 122 -0.97 -5.93 -9.23
N PRO A 123 -0.81 -4.63 -8.92
CA PRO A 123 0.26 -4.18 -8.03
C PRO A 123 0.13 -4.68 -6.60
N ASP A 124 -1.06 -5.11 -6.18
CA ASP A 124 -1.32 -5.58 -4.83
C ASP A 124 -0.96 -7.06 -4.63
N GLU A 125 -0.80 -7.81 -5.70
CA GLU A 125 -0.48 -9.24 -5.67
C GLU A 125 0.92 -9.52 -6.23
N VAL A 126 1.51 -10.63 -5.79
CA VAL A 126 2.81 -11.08 -6.29
C VAL A 126 2.68 -11.68 -7.70
N SER A 127 1.53 -12.29 -7.96
CA SER A 127 1.18 -12.85 -9.26
C SER A 127 -0.25 -12.43 -9.64
N PHE A 128 -0.45 -12.12 -10.91
CA PHE A 128 -1.77 -11.78 -11.42
C PHE A 128 -2.67 -13.02 -11.41
N ASP A 129 -3.83 -12.94 -10.75
CA ASP A 129 -4.84 -14.02 -10.83
C ASP A 129 -5.65 -13.88 -12.12
N SER A 130 -5.49 -14.82 -13.04
CA SER A 130 -6.19 -14.87 -14.32
C SER A 130 -7.72 -15.00 -14.22
N LYS A 131 -8.27 -15.14 -13.01
CA LYS A 131 -9.73 -15.16 -12.78
C LYS A 131 -10.37 -13.79 -12.83
N VAL A 132 -9.60 -12.72 -12.90
CA VAL A 132 -10.13 -11.36 -13.08
C VAL A 132 -10.68 -11.24 -14.50
N SER A 133 -11.98 -10.95 -14.64
CA SER A 133 -12.59 -10.70 -15.94
C SER A 133 -12.33 -9.27 -16.40
N PHE A 134 -11.90 -9.10 -17.63
CA PHE A 134 -11.73 -7.79 -18.27
C PHE A 134 -12.89 -7.54 -19.22
N GLN A 135 -13.41 -6.32 -19.23
CA GLN A 135 -14.28 -5.84 -20.30
C GLN A 135 -13.46 -4.86 -21.14
N LEU A 136 -13.18 -5.25 -22.38
CA LEU A 136 -12.52 -4.40 -23.37
C LEU A 136 -13.60 -3.73 -24.24
N ILE A 137 -13.61 -2.39 -24.25
CA ILE A 137 -14.45 -1.61 -25.16
C ILE A 137 -13.55 -1.09 -26.27
N LEU A 138 -13.72 -1.61 -27.48
CA LEU A 138 -13.01 -1.16 -28.68
C LEU A 138 -13.90 -0.15 -29.42
N THR A 139 -13.40 1.06 -29.59
CA THR A 139 -14.00 2.04 -30.51
C THR A 139 -13.17 2.04 -31.78
N LEU A 140 -13.79 1.64 -32.91
CA LEU A 140 -13.15 1.63 -34.21
C LEU A 140 -13.60 2.87 -34.97
N ASP A 141 -12.69 3.80 -35.21
CA ASP A 141 -12.96 4.93 -36.14
C ASP A 141 -12.44 4.59 -37.50
N PHE A 142 -13.38 4.35 -38.39
CA PHE A 142 -13.10 4.22 -39.84
C PHE A 142 -13.16 5.61 -40.47
N SER A 143 -12.06 6.36 -40.43
CA SER A 143 -11.95 7.54 -41.31
C SER A 143 -11.68 7.05 -42.71
N SER A 144 -12.73 7.03 -43.53
CA SER A 144 -12.60 6.88 -44.98
C SER A 144 -11.96 8.16 -45.53
N ASN A 145 -10.65 8.17 -45.72
CA ASN A 145 -10.04 9.12 -46.63
C ASN A 145 -10.48 8.77 -48.07
N SER A 146 -11.49 9.47 -48.54
CA SER A 146 -11.84 9.57 -49.94
C SER A 146 -10.99 10.62 -50.63
#